data_44d891407d2f3c02604cfff9a3ec73df
#
_entry.id   44d891407d2f3c02604cfff9a3ec73df
#
_cell.length_a   1.000
_cell.length_b   1.000
_cell.length_c   1.000
_cell.angle_alpha   90.00
_cell.angle_beta   90.00
_cell.angle_gamma   90.00
#
_symmetry.space_group_name_H-M   'P 1'
#
loop_
_entity.id
_entity.type
_entity.pdbx_description
1 polymer ?
#
loop_
_entity_poly.entity_id
_entity_poly.type
_entity_poly.pdbx_seq_one_letter_code
_entity_poly.pdbx_strand_id
1 'polypeptide(L)'
;MSAETPVSILPDFSDFSEAYVSGKTQIVWKQLDLAQHTIESVSRLMKEDHSPFFLLESSELGPAKGRYSIIGMDPDLTWQFDGDSGFIDDEHGNRKTFDKAQCLDVFRDIVHGSTFDMPSHLPDMASGLIGYMAYDMIRLIEPSLGPSKQDTIHIPEGLYMRITSSVVFDLQEKLIYLVKTVRPKPKVSAQEAYDVAKETL
;
A
#
# COMPACT_ATOMS: atom_id res chain seq x y z
N MET A 1 -3.68 -25.48 -27.86
CA MET A 1 -4.54 -24.41 -27.31
C MET A 1 -4.95 -24.87 -25.93
N SER A 2 -4.20 -24.50 -24.91
CA SER A 2 -4.57 -24.77 -23.49
C SER A 2 -5.75 -23.85 -23.19
N ALA A 3 -6.88 -24.41 -22.74
CA ALA A 3 -7.97 -23.59 -22.22
C ALA A 3 -7.45 -22.85 -20.99
N GLU A 4 -7.36 -21.53 -21.08
CA GLU A 4 -7.09 -20.71 -19.90
C GLU A 4 -8.23 -20.92 -18.90
N THR A 5 -7.90 -21.47 -17.76
CA THR A 5 -8.85 -21.57 -16.65
C THR A 5 -9.27 -20.13 -16.31
N PRO A 6 -10.56 -19.81 -16.24
CA PRO A 6 -10.99 -18.45 -15.92
C PRO A 6 -10.44 -18.07 -14.54
N VAL A 7 -9.68 -16.99 -14.52
CA VAL A 7 -9.10 -16.45 -13.27
C VAL A 7 -10.24 -15.90 -12.41
N SER A 8 -10.51 -16.54 -11.28
CA SER A 8 -11.55 -16.09 -10.36
C SER A 8 -11.08 -14.87 -9.56
N ILE A 9 -11.98 -13.89 -9.44
CA ILE A 9 -11.80 -12.73 -8.55
C ILE A 9 -12.44 -13.06 -7.21
N LEU A 10 -11.75 -12.80 -6.13
CA LEU A 10 -12.17 -13.06 -4.75
C LEU A 10 -12.15 -11.76 -3.92
N PRO A 11 -13.04 -11.65 -2.91
CA PRO A 11 -14.20 -12.50 -2.66
C PRO A 11 -15.25 -12.37 -3.78
N ASP A 12 -16.29 -13.20 -3.75
CA ASP A 12 -17.44 -12.98 -4.61
C ASP A 12 -18.23 -11.72 -4.20
N PHE A 13 -19.14 -11.27 -5.06
CA PHE A 13 -19.89 -10.04 -4.81
C PHE A 13 -20.78 -10.12 -3.55
N SER A 14 -21.31 -11.28 -3.20
CA SER A 14 -22.19 -11.45 -2.04
C SER A 14 -21.42 -11.15 -0.75
N ASP A 15 -20.27 -11.81 -0.57
CA ASP A 15 -19.41 -11.66 0.60
C ASP A 15 -18.83 -10.24 0.67
N PHE A 16 -18.39 -9.71 -0.47
CA PHE A 16 -17.89 -8.33 -0.56
C PHE A 16 -18.97 -7.32 -0.13
N SER A 17 -20.19 -7.46 -0.66
CA SER A 17 -21.29 -6.51 -0.43
C SER A 17 -21.70 -6.46 1.04
N GLU A 18 -21.83 -7.62 1.71
CA GLU A 18 -22.16 -7.69 3.12
C GLU A 18 -21.14 -6.94 3.99
N ALA A 19 -19.85 -7.21 3.75
CA ALA A 19 -18.78 -6.57 4.50
C ALA A 19 -18.65 -5.08 4.17
N TYR A 20 -18.80 -4.68 2.91
CA TYR A 20 -18.73 -3.27 2.48
C TYR A 20 -19.84 -2.43 3.12
N VAL A 21 -21.09 -2.93 3.12
CA VAL A 21 -22.24 -2.24 3.73
C VAL A 21 -22.07 -2.12 5.24
N SER A 22 -21.40 -3.08 5.89
CA SER A 22 -21.07 -3.01 7.32
C SER A 22 -19.93 -2.03 7.65
N GLY A 23 -19.37 -1.34 6.66
CA GLY A 23 -18.31 -0.35 6.84
C GLY A 23 -16.90 -0.93 6.92
N LYS A 24 -16.71 -2.21 6.58
CA LYS A 24 -15.39 -2.87 6.64
C LYS A 24 -14.59 -2.67 5.35
N THR A 25 -13.31 -2.36 5.49
CA THR A 25 -12.35 -2.41 4.37
C THR A 25 -12.28 -3.82 3.82
N GLN A 26 -12.29 -3.95 2.49
CA GLN A 26 -12.24 -5.22 1.78
C GLN A 26 -11.02 -5.32 0.89
N ILE A 27 -10.53 -6.54 0.70
CA ILE A 27 -9.51 -6.87 -0.28
C ILE A 27 -10.17 -7.65 -1.42
N VAL A 28 -10.11 -7.10 -2.63
CA VAL A 28 -10.50 -7.80 -3.87
C VAL A 28 -9.22 -8.20 -4.57
N TRP A 29 -9.10 -9.46 -4.97
CA TRP A 29 -7.87 -9.97 -5.53
C TRP A 29 -8.09 -11.10 -6.53
N LYS A 30 -7.07 -11.32 -7.38
CA LYS A 30 -7.00 -12.50 -8.25
C LYS A 30 -5.57 -13.03 -8.27
N GLN A 31 -5.45 -14.31 -8.57
CA GLN A 31 -4.20 -15.03 -8.68
C GLN A 31 -3.90 -15.37 -10.15
N LEU A 32 -2.64 -15.20 -10.53
CA LEU A 32 -2.12 -15.53 -11.85
C LEU A 32 -0.86 -16.40 -11.68
N ASP A 33 -0.54 -17.18 -12.70
CA ASP A 33 0.77 -17.84 -12.76
C ASP A 33 1.85 -16.80 -13.07
N LEU A 34 3.00 -16.91 -12.40
CA LEU A 34 4.14 -16.02 -12.61
C LEU A 34 4.61 -16.07 -14.08
N ALA A 35 4.62 -17.24 -14.70
CA ALA A 35 4.92 -17.51 -16.11
C ALA A 35 6.09 -16.65 -16.66
N GLN A 36 5.79 -15.71 -17.56
CA GLN A 36 6.78 -14.81 -18.21
C GLN A 36 6.86 -13.42 -17.56
N HIS A 37 6.04 -13.15 -16.55
CA HIS A 37 6.02 -11.85 -15.88
C HIS A 37 7.15 -11.77 -14.87
N THR A 38 7.98 -10.76 -15.00
CA THR A 38 9.05 -10.47 -14.06
C THR A 38 8.78 -9.18 -13.30
N ILE A 39 9.36 -9.06 -12.11
CA ILE A 39 9.30 -7.82 -11.32
C ILE A 39 9.74 -6.62 -12.17
N GLU A 40 10.82 -6.80 -12.96
CA GLU A 40 11.35 -5.76 -13.83
C GLU A 40 10.35 -5.36 -14.93
N SER A 41 9.67 -6.34 -15.58
CA SER A 41 8.70 -6.04 -16.63
C SER A 41 7.50 -5.25 -16.11
N VAL A 42 6.98 -5.62 -14.94
CA VAL A 42 5.86 -4.91 -14.30
C VAL A 42 6.28 -3.53 -13.80
N SER A 43 7.46 -3.43 -13.16
CA SER A 43 7.98 -2.13 -12.68
C SER A 43 8.21 -1.13 -13.83
N ARG A 44 8.58 -1.62 -15.03
CA ARG A 44 8.75 -0.77 -16.21
C ARG A 44 7.42 -0.17 -16.66
N LEU A 45 6.35 -0.97 -16.69
CA LEU A 45 5.00 -0.47 -17.01
C LEU A 45 4.56 0.63 -16.04
N MET A 46 4.82 0.44 -14.73
CA MET A 46 4.46 1.43 -13.71
C MET A 46 5.20 2.76 -13.88
N LYS A 47 6.46 2.73 -14.34
CA LYS A 47 7.24 3.96 -14.59
C LYS A 47 6.67 4.81 -15.73
N GLU A 48 6.05 4.21 -16.71
CA GLU A 48 5.45 4.90 -17.85
C GLU A 48 4.23 5.74 -17.46
N ASP A 49 3.50 5.33 -16.42
CA ASP A 49 2.30 6.02 -15.93
C ASP A 49 2.61 7.25 -15.03
N HIS A 50 3.87 7.43 -14.61
CA HIS A 50 4.33 8.53 -13.73
C HIS A 50 3.59 8.64 -12.37
N SER A 51 2.78 7.68 -12.01
CA SER A 51 2.10 7.62 -10.71
C SER A 51 3.08 7.21 -9.61
N PRO A 52 2.92 7.71 -8.37
CA PRO A 52 3.74 7.27 -7.25
C PRO A 52 3.58 5.76 -7.00
N PHE A 53 4.69 5.04 -6.99
CA PHE A 53 4.71 3.63 -6.63
C PHE A 53 5.95 3.30 -5.79
N PHE A 54 5.93 2.16 -5.12
CA PHE A 54 7.11 1.61 -4.47
C PHE A 54 7.37 0.18 -4.95
N LEU A 55 8.61 -0.25 -4.83
CA LEU A 55 9.03 -1.63 -5.01
C LEU A 55 9.79 -2.09 -3.77
N LEU A 56 9.30 -3.16 -3.15
CA LEU A 56 10.04 -3.93 -2.16
C LEU A 56 10.45 -5.25 -2.80
N GLU A 57 11.73 -5.43 -3.01
CA GLU A 57 12.29 -6.63 -3.62
C GLU A 57 13.03 -7.45 -2.56
N SER A 58 12.69 -8.73 -2.46
CA SER A 58 13.39 -9.64 -1.58
C SER A 58 14.79 -9.97 -2.13
N SER A 59 15.81 -9.80 -1.29
CA SER A 59 17.18 -10.17 -1.66
C SER A 59 17.34 -11.69 -1.74
N GLU A 60 18.01 -12.16 -2.79
CA GLU A 60 18.43 -13.56 -2.93
C GLU A 60 19.69 -13.90 -2.11
N LEU A 61 20.28 -12.91 -1.41
CA LEU A 61 21.54 -13.06 -0.67
C LEU A 61 21.28 -13.72 0.69
N GLY A 62 21.66 -15.00 0.79
CA GLY A 62 21.66 -15.75 2.06
C GLY A 62 20.90 -17.08 2.01
N PRO A 63 20.93 -17.85 3.12
CA PRO A 63 20.27 -19.15 3.21
C PRO A 63 18.73 -19.08 3.23
N ALA A 64 18.16 -17.92 3.54
CA ALA A 64 16.73 -17.65 3.44
C ALA A 64 16.47 -16.81 2.18
N LYS A 65 16.09 -17.46 1.09
CA LYS A 65 15.60 -16.77 -0.10
C LYS A 65 14.35 -15.98 0.28
N GLY A 66 14.32 -14.69 -0.04
CA GLY A 66 13.11 -13.89 0.11
C GLY A 66 11.98 -14.50 -0.72
N ARG A 67 10.82 -14.68 -0.10
CA ARG A 67 9.67 -15.31 -0.77
C ARG A 67 8.90 -14.32 -1.61
N TYR A 68 8.71 -13.09 -1.10
CA TYR A 68 7.82 -12.11 -1.71
C TYR A 68 8.56 -10.88 -2.21
N SER A 69 8.14 -10.38 -3.38
CA SER A 69 8.42 -9.04 -3.84
C SER A 69 7.12 -8.33 -4.14
N ILE A 70 7.03 -7.02 -3.88
CA ILE A 70 5.78 -6.28 -3.94
C ILE A 70 5.97 -4.95 -4.63
N ILE A 71 5.09 -4.66 -5.57
CA ILE A 71 4.90 -3.33 -6.14
C ILE A 71 3.57 -2.80 -5.60
N GLY A 72 3.58 -1.63 -4.97
CA GLY A 72 2.37 -0.97 -4.49
C GLY A 72 2.18 0.39 -5.14
N MET A 73 0.93 0.75 -5.41
CA MET A 73 0.56 1.94 -6.17
C MET A 73 -0.80 2.49 -5.73
N ASP A 74 -1.22 3.58 -6.36
CA ASP A 74 -2.51 4.24 -6.15
C ASP A 74 -2.75 4.58 -4.67
N PRO A 75 -1.92 5.40 -4.03
CA PRO A 75 -2.15 5.76 -2.65
C PRO A 75 -3.43 6.59 -2.51
N ASP A 76 -4.32 6.19 -1.58
CA ASP A 76 -5.49 6.98 -1.19
C ASP A 76 -5.18 7.97 -0.06
N LEU A 77 -3.99 7.86 0.52
CA LEU A 77 -3.47 8.77 1.53
C LEU A 77 -1.95 8.77 1.47
N THR A 78 -1.38 9.99 1.49
CA THR A 78 0.06 10.18 1.69
C THR A 78 0.27 11.04 2.93
N TRP A 79 1.07 10.57 3.88
CA TRP A 79 1.53 11.31 5.04
C TRP A 79 3.00 11.67 4.85
N GLN A 80 3.33 12.93 5.06
CA GLN A 80 4.70 13.43 5.02
C GLN A 80 4.99 14.32 6.21
N PHE A 81 6.21 14.21 6.73
CA PHE A 81 6.72 15.08 7.80
C PHE A 81 8.14 15.54 7.47
N ASP A 82 8.41 16.82 7.73
CA ASP A 82 9.71 17.43 7.51
C ASP A 82 10.01 18.49 8.59
N GLY A 83 10.85 18.13 9.54
CA GLY A 83 11.35 19.01 10.61
C GLY A 83 10.30 19.52 11.60
N ASP A 84 9.57 20.56 11.23
CA ASP A 84 8.64 21.25 12.14
C ASP A 84 7.17 21.08 11.78
N SER A 85 6.88 20.58 10.59
CA SER A 85 5.51 20.42 10.10
C SER A 85 5.37 19.26 9.14
N GLY A 86 4.14 18.83 8.94
CA GLY A 86 3.81 17.79 7.98
C GLY A 86 2.45 18.01 7.36
N PHE A 87 2.09 17.11 6.47
CA PHE A 87 0.78 17.12 5.83
C PHE A 87 0.29 15.70 5.53
N ILE A 88 -1.02 15.62 5.34
CA ILE A 88 -1.70 14.46 4.76
C ILE A 88 -2.36 14.94 3.48
N ASP A 89 -2.07 14.26 2.38
CA ASP A 89 -2.83 14.38 1.13
C ASP A 89 -3.76 13.18 0.97
N ASP A 90 -5.00 13.44 0.56
CA ASP A 90 -5.94 12.39 0.17
C ASP A 90 -5.88 12.09 -1.34
N GLU A 91 -6.63 11.07 -1.80
CA GLU A 91 -6.72 10.68 -3.21
C GLU A 91 -7.23 11.78 -4.16
N HIS A 92 -7.83 12.86 -3.63
CA HIS A 92 -8.33 14.00 -4.39
C HIS A 92 -7.37 15.18 -4.37
N GLY A 93 -6.21 15.05 -3.71
CA GLY A 93 -5.22 16.10 -3.54
C GLY A 93 -5.61 17.14 -2.49
N ASN A 94 -6.59 16.87 -1.64
CA ASN A 94 -6.89 17.74 -0.50
C ASN A 94 -5.81 17.58 0.56
N ARG A 95 -5.19 18.69 0.94
CA ARG A 95 -4.10 18.72 1.92
C ARG A 95 -4.57 19.19 3.28
N LYS A 96 -4.24 18.41 4.31
CA LYS A 96 -4.38 18.76 5.71
C LYS A 96 -2.99 18.83 6.35
N THR A 97 -2.63 20.02 6.85
CA THR A 97 -1.35 20.25 7.53
C THR A 97 -1.44 19.98 9.04
N PHE A 98 -0.31 19.65 9.65
CA PHE A 98 -0.15 19.50 11.10
C PHE A 98 1.24 19.98 11.53
N ASP A 99 1.40 20.35 12.79
CA ASP A 99 2.66 20.75 13.36
C ASP A 99 3.44 19.57 13.98
N LYS A 100 4.68 19.83 14.38
CA LYS A 100 5.56 18.85 15.00
C LYS A 100 4.95 18.18 16.24
N ALA A 101 4.23 18.91 17.07
CA ALA A 101 3.64 18.37 18.29
C ALA A 101 2.54 17.34 17.99
N GLN A 102 1.87 17.47 16.85
CA GLN A 102 0.80 16.58 16.39
C GLN A 102 1.31 15.38 15.59
N CYS A 103 2.59 15.38 15.18
CA CYS A 103 3.14 14.44 14.20
C CYS A 103 2.86 12.97 14.55
N LEU A 104 3.23 12.53 15.75
CA LEU A 104 3.08 11.15 16.17
C LEU A 104 1.62 10.74 16.40
N ASP A 105 0.78 11.64 16.89
CA ASP A 105 -0.64 11.37 17.11
C ASP A 105 -1.37 11.24 15.76
N VAL A 106 -1.11 12.15 14.83
CA VAL A 106 -1.64 12.08 13.47
C VAL A 106 -1.22 10.79 12.77
N PHE A 107 0.05 10.40 12.89
CA PHE A 107 0.52 9.15 12.30
C PHE A 107 -0.14 7.92 12.95
N ARG A 108 -0.29 7.92 14.27
CA ARG A 108 -0.99 6.85 15.02
C ARG A 108 -2.44 6.69 14.57
N ASP A 109 -3.16 7.80 14.38
CA ASP A 109 -4.53 7.78 13.90
C ASP A 109 -4.63 7.18 12.49
N ILE A 110 -3.66 7.49 11.61
CA ILE A 110 -3.58 6.88 10.27
C ILE A 110 -3.36 5.37 10.37
N VAL A 111 -2.44 4.92 11.22
CA VAL A 111 -2.18 3.48 11.43
C VAL A 111 -3.44 2.76 11.92
N HIS A 112 -4.10 3.30 12.94
CA HIS A 112 -5.33 2.72 13.48
C HIS A 112 -6.47 2.70 12.46
N GLY A 113 -6.64 3.77 11.69
CA GLY A 113 -7.65 3.88 10.63
C GLY A 113 -7.35 3.05 9.38
N SER A 114 -6.17 2.42 9.32
CA SER A 114 -5.74 1.61 8.19
C SER A 114 -5.77 0.10 8.47
N THR A 115 -6.19 -0.30 9.68
CA THR A 115 -6.29 -1.72 10.05
C THR A 115 -7.51 -2.38 9.39
N PHE A 116 -7.33 -3.61 8.93
CA PHE A 116 -8.37 -4.46 8.35
C PHE A 116 -7.93 -5.93 8.41
N ASP A 117 -8.87 -6.84 8.15
CA ASP A 117 -8.57 -8.28 8.12
C ASP A 117 -7.99 -8.68 6.75
N MET A 118 -6.73 -9.16 6.73
CA MET A 118 -6.11 -9.67 5.53
C MET A 118 -6.60 -11.10 5.22
N PRO A 119 -7.01 -11.41 3.99
CA PRO A 119 -7.32 -12.78 3.58
C PRO A 119 -6.12 -13.71 3.80
N SER A 120 -6.35 -14.88 4.41
CA SER A 120 -5.30 -15.82 4.81
C SER A 120 -4.42 -16.36 3.66
N HIS A 121 -4.89 -16.22 2.43
CA HIS A 121 -4.16 -16.62 1.22
C HIS A 121 -3.16 -15.57 0.73
N LEU A 122 -3.28 -14.33 1.20
CA LEU A 122 -2.38 -13.23 0.86
C LEU A 122 -1.36 -13.01 1.97
N PRO A 123 -0.14 -12.58 1.65
CA PRO A 123 0.81 -12.15 2.67
C PRO A 123 0.35 -10.84 3.31
N ASP A 124 0.62 -10.66 4.61
CA ASP A 124 0.21 -9.47 5.38
C ASP A 124 0.64 -8.14 4.73
N MET A 125 1.75 -8.17 3.99
CA MET A 125 2.29 -6.99 3.29
C MET A 125 1.62 -6.69 1.94
N ALA A 126 0.60 -7.45 1.53
CA ALA A 126 -0.10 -7.23 0.25
C ALA A 126 -0.86 -5.90 0.18
N SER A 127 -1.14 -5.28 1.32
CA SER A 127 -1.74 -3.94 1.42
C SER A 127 -1.36 -3.29 2.75
N GLY A 128 -1.57 -1.99 2.88
CA GLY A 128 -1.34 -1.26 4.12
C GLY A 128 -0.62 0.07 3.92
N LEU A 129 0.13 0.45 4.95
CA LEU A 129 0.98 1.63 4.94
C LEU A 129 2.42 1.22 4.62
N ILE A 130 3.00 1.87 3.64
CA ILE A 130 4.39 1.66 3.24
C ILE A 130 5.13 2.98 3.20
N GLY A 131 6.36 3.00 3.69
CA GLY A 131 7.16 4.21 3.72
C GLY A 131 8.38 4.08 4.61
N TYR A 132 8.88 5.20 5.07
CA TYR A 132 10.04 5.25 5.95
C TYR A 132 9.92 6.35 7.00
N MET A 133 10.62 6.16 8.10
CA MET A 133 10.99 7.18 9.07
C MET A 133 12.52 7.30 9.08
N ALA A 134 13.03 8.50 8.84
CA ALA A 134 14.46 8.76 8.94
C ALA A 134 14.93 8.68 10.41
N TYR A 135 16.22 8.49 10.59
CA TYR A 135 16.80 8.38 11.93
C TYR A 135 16.51 9.60 12.79
N ASP A 136 16.44 10.78 12.20
CA ASP A 136 16.21 12.05 12.92
C ASP A 136 14.80 12.18 13.53
N MET A 137 13.83 11.38 13.07
CA MET A 137 12.50 11.26 13.69
C MET A 137 12.56 10.84 15.18
N ILE A 138 13.65 10.22 15.63
CA ILE A 138 13.86 9.89 17.04
C ILE A 138 13.73 11.11 17.96
N ARG A 139 14.02 12.33 17.46
CA ARG A 139 13.91 13.58 18.22
C ARG A 139 12.49 14.01 18.56
N LEU A 140 11.50 13.41 17.93
CA LEU A 140 10.09 13.55 18.33
C LEU A 140 9.80 12.79 19.63
N ILE A 141 10.59 11.76 19.93
CA ILE A 141 10.40 10.87 21.09
C ILE A 141 11.41 11.20 22.18
N GLU A 142 12.64 11.57 21.79
CA GLU A 142 13.77 11.80 22.71
C GLU A 142 14.33 13.23 22.54
N PRO A 143 13.74 14.22 23.21
CA PRO A 143 14.16 15.63 23.10
C PRO A 143 15.59 15.91 23.60
N SER A 144 16.18 15.01 24.42
CA SER A 144 17.53 15.17 24.95
C SER A 144 18.63 15.11 23.89
N LEU A 145 18.33 14.61 22.70
CA LEU A 145 19.30 14.45 21.62
C LEU A 145 19.75 15.76 20.94
N GLY A 146 19.13 16.90 21.31
CA GLY A 146 19.46 18.20 20.71
C GLY A 146 19.05 18.30 19.21
N PRO A 147 19.47 19.38 18.52
CA PRO A 147 19.07 19.60 17.13
C PRO A 147 19.67 18.58 16.19
N SER A 148 18.98 18.32 15.05
CA SER A 148 19.49 17.50 13.97
C SER A 148 20.74 18.12 13.33
N LYS A 149 21.53 17.30 12.64
CA LYS A 149 22.59 17.80 11.76
C LYS A 149 21.95 18.50 10.55
N GLN A 150 22.78 19.30 9.86
CA GLN A 150 22.34 19.95 8.64
C GLN A 150 21.86 18.90 7.63
N ASP A 151 20.64 19.08 7.15
CA ASP A 151 20.12 18.25 6.05
C ASP A 151 20.84 18.62 4.73
N THR A 152 21.46 17.64 4.11
CA THR A 152 22.18 17.78 2.84
C THR A 152 21.51 17.03 1.69
N ILE A 153 20.51 16.22 1.98
CA ILE A 153 19.84 15.35 1.00
C ILE A 153 18.50 15.95 0.57
N HIS A 154 17.88 16.74 1.46
CA HIS A 154 16.60 17.40 1.23
C HIS A 154 15.46 16.44 0.89
N ILE A 155 15.35 15.34 1.67
CA ILE A 155 14.23 14.42 1.63
C ILE A 155 13.42 14.56 2.93
N PRO A 156 12.12 14.27 2.91
CA PRO A 156 11.29 14.30 4.13
C PRO A 156 11.88 13.41 5.23
N GLU A 157 11.75 13.82 6.49
CA GLU A 157 12.11 12.97 7.64
C GLU A 157 11.19 11.76 7.79
N GLY A 158 9.96 11.86 7.31
CA GLY A 158 9.02 10.74 7.26
C GLY A 158 8.10 10.83 6.05
N LEU A 159 7.89 9.71 5.38
CA LEU A 159 6.96 9.56 4.27
C LEU A 159 6.29 8.20 4.34
N TYR A 160 4.95 8.19 4.36
CA TYR A 160 4.14 6.97 4.25
C TYR A 160 3.02 7.15 3.25
N MET A 161 2.80 6.11 2.47
CA MET A 161 1.69 6.00 1.52
C MET A 161 0.77 4.86 1.96
N ARG A 162 -0.54 5.10 1.96
CA ARG A 162 -1.53 4.06 2.15
C ARG A 162 -1.99 3.58 0.77
N ILE A 163 -1.46 2.46 0.34
CA ILE A 163 -1.71 1.92 -1.00
C ILE A 163 -3.10 1.32 -1.13
N THR A 164 -3.65 1.37 -2.34
CA THR A 164 -4.91 0.70 -2.68
C THR A 164 -4.75 -0.41 -3.71
N SER A 165 -3.68 -0.39 -4.50
CA SER A 165 -3.38 -1.43 -5.49
C SER A 165 -2.01 -2.02 -5.22
N SER A 166 -1.86 -3.33 -5.38
CA SER A 166 -0.54 -3.97 -5.34
C SER A 166 -0.43 -5.19 -6.24
N VAL A 167 0.80 -5.44 -6.66
CA VAL A 167 1.21 -6.67 -7.35
C VAL A 167 2.19 -7.40 -6.43
N VAL A 168 1.81 -8.59 -5.99
CA VAL A 168 2.62 -9.42 -5.08
C VAL A 168 3.16 -10.61 -5.86
N PHE A 169 4.47 -10.75 -5.91
CA PHE A 169 5.15 -11.88 -6.51
C PHE A 169 5.50 -12.89 -5.42
N ASP A 170 4.92 -14.09 -5.47
CA ASP A 170 5.35 -15.23 -4.67
C ASP A 170 6.35 -16.05 -5.48
N LEU A 171 7.62 -15.82 -5.23
CA LEU A 171 8.71 -16.46 -5.97
C LEU A 171 8.85 -17.94 -5.65
N GLN A 172 8.35 -18.39 -4.49
CA GLN A 172 8.39 -19.79 -4.08
C GLN A 172 7.29 -20.60 -4.78
N GLU A 173 6.05 -20.09 -4.74
CA GLU A 173 4.89 -20.76 -5.35
C GLU A 173 4.76 -20.46 -6.85
N LYS A 174 5.57 -19.52 -7.37
CA LYS A 174 5.53 -19.02 -8.76
C LYS A 174 4.18 -18.43 -9.15
N LEU A 175 3.65 -17.61 -8.26
CA LEU A 175 2.36 -16.96 -8.40
C LEU A 175 2.51 -15.44 -8.37
N ILE A 176 1.54 -14.77 -8.98
CA ILE A 176 1.32 -13.33 -8.85
C ILE A 176 -0.07 -13.11 -8.28
N TYR A 177 -0.17 -12.25 -7.28
CA TYR A 177 -1.45 -11.76 -6.79
C TYR A 177 -1.62 -10.31 -7.23
N LEU A 178 -2.71 -10.01 -7.92
CA LEU A 178 -3.18 -8.66 -8.16
C LEU A 178 -4.19 -8.33 -7.07
N VAL A 179 -3.97 -7.25 -6.35
CA VAL A 179 -4.69 -6.94 -5.12
C VAL A 179 -5.23 -5.52 -5.17
N LYS A 180 -6.51 -5.33 -4.86
CA LYS A 180 -7.15 -4.04 -4.70
C LYS A 180 -7.78 -3.92 -3.32
N THR A 181 -7.35 -2.93 -2.55
CA THR A 181 -7.95 -2.58 -1.26
C THR A 181 -9.09 -1.60 -1.49
N VAL A 182 -10.27 -1.95 -1.04
CA VAL A 182 -11.49 -1.16 -1.18
C VAL A 182 -11.97 -0.71 0.20
N ARG A 183 -11.99 0.59 0.42
CA ARG A 183 -12.52 1.20 1.64
C ARG A 183 -13.90 1.76 1.37
N PRO A 184 -14.89 1.51 2.26
CA PRO A 184 -16.22 2.07 2.09
C PRO A 184 -16.19 3.59 2.01
N LYS A 185 -16.85 4.14 0.98
CA LYS A 185 -16.94 5.57 0.74
C LYS A 185 -18.39 6.03 0.84
N PRO A 186 -18.67 7.22 1.42
CA PRO A 186 -20.01 7.79 1.40
C PRO A 186 -20.54 7.93 -0.04
N LYS A 187 -21.77 7.51 -0.26
CA LYS A 187 -22.47 7.61 -1.56
C LYS A 187 -21.97 6.70 -2.69
N VAL A 188 -21.02 5.81 -2.43
CA VAL A 188 -20.59 4.77 -3.37
C VAL A 188 -21.26 3.46 -2.97
N SER A 189 -21.98 2.85 -3.88
CA SER A 189 -22.64 1.55 -3.64
C SER A 189 -21.62 0.41 -3.62
N ALA A 190 -21.96 -0.71 -2.95
CA ALA A 190 -21.12 -1.89 -2.98
C ALA A 190 -20.89 -2.42 -4.40
N GLN A 191 -21.92 -2.34 -5.26
CA GLN A 191 -21.80 -2.76 -6.65
C GLN A 191 -20.78 -1.92 -7.43
N GLU A 192 -20.89 -0.60 -7.34
CA GLU A 192 -19.97 0.32 -7.99
C GLU A 192 -18.52 0.14 -7.50
N ALA A 193 -18.34 0.02 -6.17
CA ALA A 193 -17.01 -0.19 -5.58
C ALA A 193 -16.39 -1.52 -6.03
N TYR A 194 -17.19 -2.58 -6.14
CA TYR A 194 -16.73 -3.89 -6.58
C TYR A 194 -16.39 -3.92 -8.07
N ASP A 195 -17.21 -3.26 -8.91
CA ASP A 195 -16.96 -3.18 -10.35
C ASP A 195 -15.69 -2.41 -10.66
N VAL A 196 -15.46 -1.27 -10.00
CA VAL A 196 -14.21 -0.50 -10.10
C VAL A 196 -13.01 -1.35 -9.65
N ALA A 197 -13.14 -2.11 -8.56
CA ALA A 197 -12.07 -2.97 -8.09
C ALA A 197 -11.73 -4.07 -9.12
N LYS A 198 -12.72 -4.68 -9.75
CA LYS A 198 -12.51 -5.70 -10.81
C LYS A 198 -11.84 -5.13 -12.06
N GLU A 199 -12.21 -3.91 -12.45
CA GLU A 199 -11.62 -3.25 -13.62
C GLU A 199 -10.15 -2.89 -13.40
N THR A 200 -9.76 -2.65 -12.13
CA THR A 200 -8.36 -2.34 -11.75
C THR A 200 -7.48 -3.59 -11.76
N LEU A 201 -8.03 -4.76 -11.51
CA LEU A 201 -7.30 -6.04 -11.45
C LEU A 201 -7.08 -6.65 -12.84
#